data_7f2f7940d132066cb779dd6877fe405b
#
_entry.id   7f2f7940d132066cb779dd6877fe405b
#
_cell.length_a   1.000
_cell.length_b   1.000
_cell.length_c   1.000
_cell.angle_alpha   90.00
_cell.angle_beta   90.00
_cell.angle_gamma   90.00
#
_symmetry.space_group_name_H-M   'P 1'
#
loop_
_entity.id
_entity.type
_entity.pdbx_description
1 polymer ?
#
loop_
_entity_poly.entity_id
_entity_poly.type
_entity_poly.pdbx_seq_one_letter_code
_entity_poly.pdbx_strand_id
1 'polypeptide(L)'
;MTKNTSDIPVGTITEAGDRPACWSAVFAMSLCVFALVASEFMPVSLLTPMASDLMVTEGMAGQGIAISGAFAVLTSLSISALAGTMDRKKLLLMLTLLMGISGAVVALAPSYGIYMAGRALIGVVIGGFWSMSAATAIRLVPSSQVPKALAIFNGGNALATVIAAPLGSYLGSIIGWRGAFFALVPVALIALAWQWIALPPMKTDARAPGSGNVFKVFKVFKNPTVAYGMAGCGAFFMGQFALFTYLRPFLETVTQVNVSLLSLLLLVIGVAGFIGTVVIGFVLKRGLYVPLITIPILMSVIAVTLIPLGPWVVPVAVLLGLWGLMATATPVAWWSWIAQAMPHDAEAGGGLMVAIIQFSIALGSTLGGMLFDSSGYPSTFIASAVVLLIGAFLTFLTSRAQALQGA
;
A
#
# COMPACT_ATOMS: atom_id res chain seq x y z
N MET A 1 63.64 12.13 -35.07
CA MET A 1 63.34 11.21 -33.95
C MET A 1 61.94 11.53 -33.46
N THR A 2 60.95 10.88 -34.04
CA THR A 2 59.55 11.01 -33.73
C THR A 2 59.16 9.91 -32.75
N LYS A 3 58.77 10.26 -31.53
CA LYS A 3 58.29 9.31 -30.51
C LYS A 3 56.84 8.95 -30.78
N ASN A 4 56.60 7.67 -31.04
CA ASN A 4 55.32 7.00 -31.05
C ASN A 4 54.59 7.20 -29.72
N THR A 5 53.40 7.75 -29.78
CA THR A 5 52.42 7.67 -28.71
C THR A 5 51.73 6.33 -28.78
N SER A 6 52.10 5.46 -27.87
CA SER A 6 51.58 4.11 -27.68
C SER A 6 50.08 4.12 -27.35
N ASP A 7 49.42 3.18 -28.02
CA ASP A 7 48.03 2.73 -27.82
C ASP A 7 47.67 2.57 -26.35
N ILE A 8 46.73 3.37 -25.88
CA ILE A 8 45.96 3.10 -24.68
C ILE A 8 44.85 2.13 -25.13
N PRO A 9 44.74 0.92 -24.57
CA PRO A 9 43.63 0.05 -24.90
C PRO A 9 42.36 0.75 -24.41
N VAL A 10 41.50 1.11 -25.36
CA VAL A 10 40.12 1.50 -25.08
C VAL A 10 39.50 0.29 -24.40
N GLY A 11 39.40 0.36 -23.06
CA GLY A 11 38.65 -0.60 -22.27
C GLY A 11 37.25 -0.65 -22.83
N THR A 12 36.88 -1.81 -23.36
CA THR A 12 35.53 -2.13 -23.78
C THR A 12 34.59 -1.77 -22.63
N ILE A 13 33.85 -0.66 -22.80
CA ILE A 13 32.70 -0.36 -22.00
C ILE A 13 31.71 -1.49 -22.31
N THR A 14 31.70 -2.51 -21.46
CA THR A 14 30.68 -3.56 -21.50
C THR A 14 29.36 -2.85 -21.32
N GLU A 15 28.63 -2.68 -22.41
CA GLU A 15 27.28 -2.13 -22.42
C GLU A 15 26.46 -2.89 -21.40
N ALA A 16 25.79 -2.14 -20.52
CA ALA A 16 24.85 -2.64 -19.50
C ALA A 16 23.58 -3.28 -20.13
N GLY A 17 23.65 -3.61 -21.43
CA GLY A 17 22.53 -4.01 -22.28
C GLY A 17 22.23 -5.51 -22.38
N ASP A 18 23.08 -6.40 -21.88
CA ASP A 18 23.01 -7.82 -22.29
C ASP A 18 22.74 -8.81 -21.13
N ARG A 19 22.09 -8.38 -20.06
CA ARG A 19 21.65 -9.34 -19.05
C ARG A 19 20.32 -9.97 -19.49
N PRO A 20 20.21 -11.32 -19.53
CA PRO A 20 18.94 -11.96 -19.84
C PRO A 20 17.87 -11.56 -18.84
N ALA A 21 16.69 -11.18 -19.34
CA ALA A 21 15.58 -10.78 -18.48
C ALA A 21 15.04 -11.96 -17.66
N CYS A 22 15.04 -11.84 -16.34
CA CYS A 22 14.54 -12.86 -15.40
C CYS A 22 13.02 -12.72 -15.20
N TRP A 23 12.22 -12.92 -16.23
CA TRP A 23 10.75 -12.78 -16.17
C TRP A 23 10.10 -13.65 -15.11
N SER A 24 10.58 -14.89 -14.93
CA SER A 24 10.07 -15.78 -13.87
C SER A 24 10.20 -15.16 -12.48
N ALA A 25 11.30 -14.44 -12.21
CA ALA A 25 11.49 -13.73 -10.96
C ALA A 25 10.52 -12.55 -10.80
N VAL A 26 10.24 -11.81 -11.89
CA VAL A 26 9.25 -10.71 -11.88
C VAL A 26 7.87 -11.24 -11.57
N PHE A 27 7.43 -12.35 -12.15
CA PHE A 27 6.15 -12.99 -11.85
C PHE A 27 6.08 -13.54 -10.42
N ALA A 28 7.17 -14.15 -9.93
CA ALA A 28 7.24 -14.61 -8.54
C ALA A 28 7.10 -13.44 -7.54
N MET A 29 7.72 -12.29 -7.85
CA MET A 29 7.55 -11.07 -7.05
C MET A 29 6.12 -10.51 -7.15
N SER A 30 5.49 -10.55 -8.32
CA SER A 30 4.09 -10.13 -8.50
C SER A 30 3.12 -10.99 -7.67
N LEU A 31 3.33 -12.32 -7.63
CA LEU A 31 2.56 -13.21 -6.76
C LEU A 31 2.78 -12.90 -5.27
N CYS A 32 4.01 -12.57 -4.89
CA CYS A 32 4.32 -12.17 -3.52
C CYS A 32 3.60 -10.85 -3.15
N VAL A 33 3.58 -9.84 -4.04
CA VAL A 33 2.82 -8.60 -3.85
C VAL A 33 1.33 -8.90 -3.70
N PHE A 34 0.78 -9.78 -4.54
CA PHE A 34 -0.61 -10.21 -4.42
C PHE A 34 -0.91 -10.77 -3.01
N ALA A 35 -0.11 -11.72 -2.55
CA ALA A 35 -0.29 -12.33 -1.23
C ALA A 35 -0.13 -11.31 -0.08
N LEU A 36 0.85 -10.39 -0.20
CA LEU A 36 1.12 -9.33 0.76
C LEU A 36 -0.08 -8.39 0.91
N VAL A 37 -0.55 -7.84 -0.20
CA VAL A 37 -1.66 -6.88 -0.22
C VAL A 37 -2.97 -7.56 0.17
N ALA A 38 -3.18 -8.82 -0.25
CA ALA A 38 -4.33 -9.60 0.21
C ALA A 38 -4.30 -9.80 1.73
N SER A 39 -3.15 -10.14 2.32
CA SER A 39 -2.99 -10.28 3.77
C SER A 39 -3.17 -8.95 4.52
N GLU A 40 -2.76 -7.84 3.91
CA GLU A 40 -2.89 -6.49 4.50
C GLU A 40 -4.36 -6.07 4.63
N PHE A 41 -5.17 -6.25 3.57
CA PHE A 41 -6.53 -5.74 3.50
C PHE A 41 -7.64 -6.75 3.81
N MET A 42 -7.32 -8.03 3.92
CA MET A 42 -8.29 -9.06 4.30
C MET A 42 -9.04 -8.78 5.62
N PRO A 43 -8.43 -8.18 6.67
CA PRO A 43 -9.14 -7.83 7.90
C PRO A 43 -10.36 -6.92 7.67
N VAL A 44 -10.32 -6.01 6.70
CA VAL A 44 -11.45 -5.12 6.38
C VAL A 44 -12.70 -5.92 6.02
N SER A 45 -12.53 -6.97 5.21
CA SER A 45 -13.62 -7.82 4.78
C SER A 45 -14.05 -8.88 5.80
N LEU A 46 -13.29 -9.07 6.88
CA LEU A 46 -13.52 -10.07 7.93
C LEU A 46 -13.73 -9.46 9.32
N LEU A 47 -13.86 -8.13 9.41
CA LEU A 47 -13.79 -7.38 10.66
C LEU A 47 -14.82 -7.88 11.69
N THR A 48 -16.09 -7.94 11.32
CA THR A 48 -17.19 -8.37 12.21
C THR A 48 -17.05 -9.80 12.72
N PRO A 49 -16.80 -10.85 11.86
CA PRO A 49 -16.61 -12.20 12.38
C PRO A 49 -15.34 -12.34 13.23
N MET A 50 -14.29 -11.56 12.97
CA MET A 50 -13.10 -11.54 13.82
C MET A 50 -13.38 -10.93 15.18
N ALA A 51 -14.07 -9.78 15.23
CA ALA A 51 -14.46 -9.11 16.46
C ALA A 51 -15.32 -10.01 17.35
N SER A 52 -16.35 -10.64 16.77
CA SER A 52 -17.24 -11.55 17.45
C SER A 52 -16.50 -12.76 18.03
N ASP A 53 -15.65 -13.43 17.25
CA ASP A 53 -14.97 -14.65 17.66
C ASP A 53 -13.82 -14.40 18.66
N LEU A 54 -13.15 -13.25 18.57
CA LEU A 54 -12.10 -12.82 19.50
C LEU A 54 -12.68 -12.10 20.74
N MET A 55 -13.99 -11.95 20.83
CA MET A 55 -14.73 -11.28 21.93
C MET A 55 -14.23 -9.86 22.18
N VAL A 56 -14.05 -9.08 21.10
CA VAL A 56 -13.63 -7.68 21.13
C VAL A 56 -14.58 -6.82 20.30
N THR A 57 -14.47 -5.48 20.41
CA THR A 57 -15.21 -4.57 19.55
C THR A 57 -14.65 -4.54 18.12
N GLU A 58 -15.45 -4.04 17.15
CA GLU A 58 -14.98 -3.83 15.78
C GLU A 58 -13.82 -2.83 15.73
N GLY A 59 -13.85 -1.80 16.57
CA GLY A 59 -12.75 -0.86 16.71
C GLY A 59 -11.47 -1.53 17.16
N MET A 60 -11.55 -2.42 18.16
CA MET A 60 -10.40 -3.21 18.62
C MET A 60 -9.91 -4.17 17.52
N ALA A 61 -10.79 -4.87 16.83
CA ALA A 61 -10.38 -5.76 15.73
C ALA A 61 -9.68 -4.98 14.61
N GLY A 62 -10.13 -3.75 14.31
CA GLY A 62 -9.52 -2.82 13.35
C GLY A 62 -8.10 -2.38 13.74
N GLN A 63 -7.72 -2.40 15.03
CA GLN A 63 -6.35 -2.11 15.47
C GLN A 63 -5.32 -3.09 14.88
N GLY A 64 -5.75 -4.26 14.39
CA GLY A 64 -4.90 -5.16 13.63
C GLY A 64 -4.32 -4.53 12.36
N ILE A 65 -5.04 -3.57 11.72
CA ILE A 65 -4.52 -2.78 10.60
C ILE A 65 -3.56 -1.71 11.13
N ALA A 66 -3.90 -1.06 12.23
CA ALA A 66 -3.07 -0.03 12.84
C ALA A 66 -1.69 -0.57 13.27
N ILE A 67 -1.65 -1.73 13.95
CA ILE A 67 -0.39 -2.32 14.39
C ILE A 67 0.48 -2.76 13.21
N SER A 68 -0.12 -3.32 12.15
CA SER A 68 0.65 -3.66 10.95
C SER A 68 1.22 -2.41 10.29
N GLY A 69 0.47 -1.32 10.21
CA GLY A 69 0.97 -0.03 9.72
C GLY A 69 2.12 0.53 10.57
N ALA A 70 2.01 0.49 11.90
CA ALA A 70 3.05 0.95 12.80
C ALA A 70 4.37 0.16 12.63
N PHE A 71 4.29 -1.18 12.56
CA PHE A 71 5.46 -2.01 12.30
C PHE A 71 6.00 -1.83 10.86
N ALA A 72 5.15 -1.55 9.90
CA ALA A 72 5.57 -1.22 8.53
C ALA A 72 6.39 0.08 8.51
N VAL A 73 5.98 1.12 9.23
CA VAL A 73 6.77 2.36 9.38
C VAL A 73 8.13 2.08 10.00
N LEU A 74 8.16 1.39 11.15
CA LEU A 74 9.41 1.07 11.84
C LEU A 74 10.37 0.29 10.92
N THR A 75 9.84 -0.70 10.20
CA THR A 75 10.64 -1.53 9.30
C THR A 75 11.07 -0.75 8.07
N SER A 76 10.21 0.03 7.42
CA SER A 76 10.58 0.80 6.22
C SER A 76 11.71 1.79 6.49
N LEU A 77 11.74 2.39 7.66
CA LEU A 77 12.80 3.32 8.08
C LEU A 77 14.09 2.61 8.50
N SER A 78 14.01 1.40 9.04
CA SER A 78 15.17 0.68 9.60
C SER A 78 15.76 -0.38 8.68
N ILE A 79 14.99 -0.93 7.74
CA ILE A 79 15.40 -2.08 6.91
C ILE A 79 16.69 -1.85 6.15
N SER A 80 16.90 -0.64 5.64
CA SER A 80 18.14 -0.30 4.91
C SER A 80 19.39 -0.34 5.80
N ALA A 81 19.23 -0.02 7.08
CA ALA A 81 20.31 -0.08 8.07
C ALA A 81 20.52 -1.52 8.56
N LEU A 82 19.42 -2.24 8.84
CA LEU A 82 19.46 -3.62 9.35
C LEU A 82 19.94 -4.61 8.30
N ALA A 83 19.51 -4.45 7.05
CA ALA A 83 19.91 -5.32 5.94
C ALA A 83 21.38 -5.16 5.54
N GLY A 84 21.96 -3.97 5.74
CA GLY A 84 23.37 -3.70 5.45
C GLY A 84 23.80 -4.23 4.07
N THR A 85 24.80 -5.13 4.08
CA THR A 85 25.35 -5.82 2.89
C THR A 85 24.64 -7.14 2.55
N MET A 86 23.53 -7.46 3.25
CA MET A 86 22.80 -8.71 3.01
C MET A 86 22.33 -8.80 1.55
N ASP A 87 22.46 -9.98 0.95
CA ASP A 87 21.92 -10.26 -0.37
C ASP A 87 20.41 -10.01 -0.42
N ARG A 88 19.95 -9.21 -1.38
CA ARG A 88 18.54 -8.85 -1.53
C ARG A 88 17.63 -10.05 -1.75
N LYS A 89 18.11 -11.11 -2.43
CA LYS A 89 17.39 -12.37 -2.56
C LYS A 89 17.10 -12.96 -1.18
N LYS A 90 18.12 -13.09 -0.32
CA LYS A 90 17.96 -13.67 1.01
C LYS A 90 16.95 -12.88 1.85
N LEU A 91 17.05 -11.56 1.80
CA LEU A 91 16.15 -10.68 2.54
C LEU A 91 14.69 -10.81 2.07
N LEU A 92 14.45 -10.83 0.74
CA LEU A 92 13.11 -11.05 0.19
C LEU A 92 12.55 -12.42 0.57
N LEU A 93 13.35 -13.47 0.53
CA LEU A 93 12.93 -14.81 0.95
C LEU A 93 12.58 -14.86 2.45
N MET A 94 13.36 -14.19 3.31
CA MET A 94 13.04 -14.09 4.75
C MET A 94 11.73 -13.35 4.99
N LEU A 95 11.49 -12.24 4.28
CA LEU A 95 10.24 -11.49 4.38
C LEU A 95 9.05 -12.31 3.87
N THR A 96 9.21 -13.05 2.76
CA THR A 96 8.14 -13.91 2.23
C THR A 96 7.85 -15.09 3.16
N LEU A 97 8.86 -15.68 3.78
CA LEU A 97 8.69 -16.70 4.82
C LEU A 97 7.95 -16.11 6.04
N LEU A 98 8.35 -14.92 6.50
CA LEU A 98 7.70 -14.22 7.61
C LEU A 98 6.24 -13.90 7.30
N MET A 99 5.89 -13.59 6.03
CA MET A 99 4.51 -13.42 5.58
C MET A 99 3.70 -14.72 5.77
N GLY A 100 4.23 -15.87 5.37
CA GLY A 100 3.59 -17.16 5.59
C GLY A 100 3.40 -17.47 7.08
N ILE A 101 4.42 -17.21 7.92
CA ILE A 101 4.36 -17.35 9.38
C ILE A 101 3.28 -16.43 9.96
N SER A 102 3.25 -15.17 9.55
CA SER A 102 2.23 -14.21 9.97
C SER A 102 0.81 -14.71 9.67
N GLY A 103 0.58 -15.18 8.43
CA GLY A 103 -0.71 -15.75 8.03
C GLY A 103 -1.11 -16.96 8.90
N ALA A 104 -0.17 -17.86 9.20
CA ALA A 104 -0.40 -19.00 10.07
C ALA A 104 -0.70 -18.57 11.51
N VAL A 105 0.07 -17.61 12.07
CA VAL A 105 -0.16 -17.08 13.43
C VAL A 105 -1.55 -16.45 13.54
N VAL A 106 -1.95 -15.65 12.56
CA VAL A 106 -3.30 -15.05 12.53
C VAL A 106 -4.38 -16.12 12.43
N ALA A 107 -4.22 -17.08 11.52
CA ALA A 107 -5.19 -18.16 11.31
C ALA A 107 -5.37 -19.07 12.55
N LEU A 108 -4.30 -19.29 13.31
CA LEU A 108 -4.30 -20.13 14.51
C LEU A 108 -4.50 -19.33 15.80
N ALA A 109 -4.76 -18.04 15.74
CA ALA A 109 -4.83 -17.17 16.90
C ALA A 109 -6.01 -17.54 17.83
N PRO A 110 -5.77 -18.01 19.05
CA PRO A 110 -6.81 -18.31 20.03
C PRO A 110 -7.27 -17.07 20.80
N SER A 111 -6.55 -15.96 20.70
CA SER A 111 -6.81 -14.73 21.44
C SER A 111 -6.44 -13.50 20.61
N TYR A 112 -7.01 -12.37 21.01
CA TYR A 112 -6.72 -11.06 20.42
C TYR A 112 -5.22 -10.72 20.43
N GLY A 113 -4.50 -11.01 21.52
CA GLY A 113 -3.05 -10.75 21.61
C GLY A 113 -2.22 -11.52 20.57
N ILE A 114 -2.55 -12.79 20.31
CA ILE A 114 -1.87 -13.58 19.27
C ILE A 114 -2.23 -13.08 17.86
N TYR A 115 -3.50 -12.70 17.63
CA TYR A 115 -3.91 -12.03 16.41
C TYR A 115 -3.07 -10.77 16.17
N MET A 116 -2.92 -9.89 17.17
CA MET A 116 -2.13 -8.66 17.09
C MET A 116 -0.65 -8.95 16.82
N ALA A 117 -0.08 -9.99 17.42
CA ALA A 117 1.30 -10.43 17.13
C ALA A 117 1.46 -10.84 15.66
N GLY A 118 0.53 -11.63 15.13
CA GLY A 118 0.51 -11.98 13.70
C GLY A 118 0.39 -10.74 12.80
N ARG A 119 -0.45 -9.77 13.16
CA ARG A 119 -0.59 -8.50 12.44
C ARG A 119 0.67 -7.62 12.51
N ALA A 120 1.40 -7.64 13.61
CA ALA A 120 2.70 -6.97 13.72
C ALA A 120 3.73 -7.59 12.77
N LEU A 121 3.77 -8.91 12.67
CA LEU A 121 4.68 -9.62 11.74
C LEU A 121 4.43 -9.25 10.28
N ILE A 122 3.17 -9.19 9.84
CA ILE A 122 2.87 -8.74 8.46
C ILE A 122 3.29 -7.29 8.25
N GLY A 123 3.19 -6.43 9.27
CA GLY A 123 3.70 -5.05 9.23
C GLY A 123 5.19 -5.00 8.91
N VAL A 124 6.00 -5.84 9.55
CA VAL A 124 7.43 -5.97 9.22
C VAL A 124 7.63 -6.34 7.75
N VAL A 125 6.84 -7.27 7.24
CA VAL A 125 6.92 -7.67 5.83
C VAL A 125 6.54 -6.52 4.89
N ILE A 126 5.43 -5.80 5.17
CA ILE A 126 4.97 -4.66 4.38
C ILE A 126 6.07 -3.61 4.27
N GLY A 127 6.61 -3.15 5.40
CA GLY A 127 7.65 -2.13 5.43
C GLY A 127 8.93 -2.57 4.72
N GLY A 128 9.37 -3.79 4.97
CA GLY A 128 10.58 -4.35 4.34
C GLY A 128 10.44 -4.57 2.84
N PHE A 129 9.33 -5.16 2.42
CA PHE A 129 9.09 -5.50 1.02
C PHE A 129 8.92 -4.26 0.14
N TRP A 130 8.06 -3.33 0.51
CA TRP A 130 7.82 -2.10 -0.26
C TRP A 130 9.06 -1.23 -0.37
N SER A 131 9.94 -1.22 0.63
CA SER A 131 11.19 -0.44 0.61
C SER A 131 12.20 -0.89 -0.44
N MET A 132 12.12 -2.14 -0.93
CA MET A 132 13.16 -2.67 -1.84
C MET A 132 12.62 -3.33 -3.10
N SER A 133 11.34 -3.62 -3.18
CA SER A 133 10.76 -4.44 -4.25
C SER A 133 10.85 -3.79 -5.63
N ALA A 134 10.58 -2.49 -5.74
CA ALA A 134 10.70 -1.77 -7.00
C ALA A 134 12.14 -1.75 -7.53
N ALA A 135 13.11 -1.46 -6.65
CA ALA A 135 14.53 -1.49 -7.00
C ALA A 135 14.98 -2.89 -7.40
N THR A 136 14.43 -3.94 -6.79
CA THR A 136 14.70 -5.33 -7.16
C THR A 136 14.11 -5.64 -8.54
N ALA A 137 12.86 -5.27 -8.80
CA ALA A 137 12.21 -5.51 -10.09
C ALA A 137 12.98 -4.87 -11.26
N ILE A 138 13.51 -3.66 -11.05
CA ILE A 138 14.35 -2.95 -12.03
C ILE A 138 15.65 -3.73 -12.34
N ARG A 139 16.24 -4.39 -11.33
CA ARG A 139 17.49 -5.16 -11.51
C ARG A 139 17.31 -6.50 -12.23
N LEU A 140 16.08 -6.99 -12.35
CA LEU A 140 15.77 -8.30 -12.95
C LEU A 140 15.66 -8.26 -14.47
N VAL A 141 15.63 -7.09 -15.09
CA VAL A 141 15.43 -6.93 -16.53
C VAL A 141 16.35 -5.85 -17.10
N PRO A 142 16.65 -5.87 -18.43
CA PRO A 142 17.33 -4.79 -19.12
C PRO A 142 16.55 -3.46 -18.99
N SER A 143 17.26 -2.33 -19.09
CA SER A 143 16.69 -0.98 -18.92
C SER A 143 15.49 -0.70 -19.84
N SER A 144 15.51 -1.19 -21.06
CA SER A 144 14.42 -1.08 -22.05
C SER A 144 13.13 -1.79 -21.61
N GLN A 145 13.23 -2.81 -20.74
CA GLN A 145 12.10 -3.64 -20.29
C GLN A 145 11.59 -3.29 -18.88
N VAL A 146 12.24 -2.35 -18.21
CA VAL A 146 11.85 -1.91 -16.85
C VAL A 146 10.39 -1.48 -16.75
N PRO A 147 9.80 -0.69 -17.67
CA PRO A 147 8.38 -0.32 -17.58
C PRO A 147 7.45 -1.55 -17.58
N LYS A 148 7.77 -2.56 -18.39
CA LYS A 148 6.99 -3.81 -18.46
C LYS A 148 7.12 -4.63 -17.17
N ALA A 149 8.32 -4.70 -16.59
CA ALA A 149 8.54 -5.41 -15.33
C ALA A 149 7.80 -4.76 -14.18
N LEU A 150 7.83 -3.44 -14.08
CA LEU A 150 7.06 -2.69 -13.07
C LEU A 150 5.55 -2.82 -13.27
N ALA A 151 5.08 -2.88 -14.52
CA ALA A 151 3.66 -3.11 -14.81
C ALA A 151 3.21 -4.50 -14.33
N ILE A 152 3.97 -5.56 -14.58
CA ILE A 152 3.67 -6.93 -14.10
C ILE A 152 3.74 -6.98 -12.58
N PHE A 153 4.76 -6.38 -11.97
CA PHE A 153 4.90 -6.30 -10.53
C PHE A 153 3.69 -5.63 -9.87
N ASN A 154 3.27 -4.47 -10.39
CA ASN A 154 2.08 -3.77 -9.90
C ASN A 154 0.76 -4.48 -10.27
N GLY A 155 0.78 -5.36 -11.27
CA GLY A 155 -0.36 -6.23 -11.61
C GLY A 155 -0.80 -7.11 -10.44
N GLY A 156 0.15 -7.62 -9.65
CA GLY A 156 -0.15 -8.36 -8.41
C GLY A 156 -0.90 -7.51 -7.38
N ASN A 157 -0.47 -6.26 -7.19
CA ASN A 157 -1.15 -5.30 -6.32
C ASN A 157 -2.58 -5.00 -6.81
N ALA A 158 -2.73 -4.70 -8.10
CA ALA A 158 -4.04 -4.41 -8.70
C ALA A 158 -5.00 -5.60 -8.58
N LEU A 159 -4.52 -6.82 -8.84
CA LEU A 159 -5.31 -8.04 -8.71
C LEU A 159 -5.74 -8.27 -7.26
N ALA A 160 -4.84 -8.09 -6.30
CA ALA A 160 -5.15 -8.21 -4.88
C ALA A 160 -6.21 -7.19 -4.44
N THR A 161 -6.10 -5.95 -4.88
CA THR A 161 -7.06 -4.89 -4.56
C THR A 161 -8.47 -5.21 -5.05
N VAL A 162 -8.59 -5.89 -6.21
CA VAL A 162 -9.90 -6.31 -6.76
C VAL A 162 -10.45 -7.54 -6.04
N ILE A 163 -9.60 -8.53 -5.76
CA ILE A 163 -10.06 -9.89 -5.38
C ILE A 163 -9.98 -10.13 -3.87
N ALA A 164 -9.02 -9.56 -3.16
CA ALA A 164 -8.74 -9.95 -1.77
C ALA A 164 -9.93 -9.72 -0.83
N ALA A 165 -10.58 -8.57 -0.88
CA ALA A 165 -11.70 -8.26 0.00
C ALA A 165 -12.95 -9.09 -0.31
N PRO A 166 -13.44 -9.19 -1.56
CA PRO A 166 -14.59 -10.03 -1.87
C PRO A 166 -14.32 -11.52 -1.62
N LEU A 167 -13.14 -12.02 -2.01
CA LEU A 167 -12.75 -13.40 -1.77
C LEU A 167 -12.59 -13.70 -0.28
N GLY A 168 -12.01 -12.78 0.47
CA GLY A 168 -11.89 -12.88 1.93
C GLY A 168 -13.26 -12.97 2.61
N SER A 169 -14.21 -12.10 2.22
CA SER A 169 -15.59 -12.13 2.73
C SER A 169 -16.27 -13.46 2.39
N TYR A 170 -16.15 -13.93 1.14
CA TYR A 170 -16.76 -15.18 0.68
C TYR A 170 -16.15 -16.41 1.38
N LEU A 171 -14.82 -16.54 1.41
CA LEU A 171 -14.15 -17.63 2.11
C LEU A 171 -14.44 -17.60 3.62
N GLY A 172 -14.48 -16.41 4.20
CA GLY A 172 -14.83 -16.25 5.61
C GLY A 172 -16.21 -16.77 5.96
N SER A 173 -17.15 -16.75 5.03
CA SER A 173 -18.51 -17.30 5.23
C SER A 173 -18.56 -18.83 5.13
N ILE A 174 -17.65 -19.47 4.39
CA ILE A 174 -17.63 -20.93 4.16
C ILE A 174 -16.72 -21.64 5.17
N ILE A 175 -15.50 -21.13 5.35
CA ILE A 175 -14.44 -21.77 6.16
C ILE A 175 -14.04 -20.95 7.38
N GLY A 176 -14.81 -19.90 7.69
CA GLY A 176 -14.50 -18.97 8.78
C GLY A 176 -13.34 -18.03 8.45
N TRP A 177 -13.22 -16.95 9.24
CA TRP A 177 -12.17 -15.94 9.04
C TRP A 177 -10.75 -16.51 9.18
N ARG A 178 -10.56 -17.48 10.09
CA ARG A 178 -9.28 -18.19 10.27
C ARG A 178 -8.90 -18.98 9.02
N GLY A 179 -9.88 -19.67 8.42
CA GLY A 179 -9.69 -20.40 7.15
C GLY A 179 -9.33 -19.48 6.00
N ALA A 180 -9.96 -18.31 5.92
CA ALA A 180 -9.65 -17.30 4.90
C ALA A 180 -8.19 -16.81 5.00
N PHE A 181 -7.70 -16.51 6.21
CA PHE A 181 -6.28 -16.17 6.41
C PHE A 181 -5.36 -17.37 6.13
N PHE A 182 -5.76 -18.59 6.55
CA PHE A 182 -4.97 -19.78 6.29
C PHE A 182 -4.80 -20.07 4.79
N ALA A 183 -5.82 -19.74 3.97
CA ALA A 183 -5.74 -19.87 2.51
C ALA A 183 -4.64 -19.03 1.85
N LEU A 184 -4.15 -17.98 2.51
CA LEU A 184 -3.01 -17.20 2.03
C LEU A 184 -1.66 -17.87 2.32
N VAL A 185 -1.59 -18.77 3.28
CA VAL A 185 -0.33 -19.47 3.65
C VAL A 185 0.22 -20.28 2.48
N PRO A 186 -0.53 -21.18 1.82
CA PRO A 186 -0.04 -21.87 0.63
C PRO A 186 0.36 -20.92 -0.50
N VAL A 187 -0.33 -19.81 -0.69
CA VAL A 187 0.04 -18.80 -1.70
C VAL A 187 1.41 -18.17 -1.37
N ALA A 188 1.64 -17.84 -0.10
CA ALA A 188 2.93 -17.35 0.39
C ALA A 188 4.04 -18.39 0.22
N LEU A 189 3.77 -19.67 0.48
CA LEU A 189 4.74 -20.76 0.29
C LEU A 189 5.07 -21.00 -1.19
N ILE A 190 4.06 -20.93 -2.08
CA ILE A 190 4.28 -20.99 -3.54
C ILE A 190 5.14 -19.81 -3.98
N ALA A 191 4.82 -18.59 -3.52
CA ALA A 191 5.62 -17.40 -3.84
C ALA A 191 7.05 -17.54 -3.32
N LEU A 192 7.24 -18.07 -2.11
CA LEU A 192 8.57 -18.35 -1.51
C LEU A 192 9.37 -19.34 -2.35
N ALA A 193 8.78 -20.49 -2.69
CA ALA A 193 9.42 -21.50 -3.49
C ALA A 193 9.79 -20.98 -4.88
N TRP A 194 8.86 -20.27 -5.51
CA TRP A 194 9.11 -19.65 -6.82
C TRP A 194 10.20 -18.58 -6.77
N GLN A 195 10.20 -17.70 -5.77
CA GLN A 195 11.27 -16.72 -5.55
C GLN A 195 12.62 -17.40 -5.30
N TRP A 196 12.64 -18.48 -4.50
CA TRP A 196 13.87 -19.24 -4.22
C TRP A 196 14.52 -19.73 -5.52
N ILE A 197 13.73 -20.28 -6.43
CA ILE A 197 14.21 -20.82 -7.72
C ILE A 197 14.56 -19.69 -8.70
N ALA A 198 13.68 -18.69 -8.83
CA ALA A 198 13.74 -17.72 -9.91
C ALA A 198 14.62 -16.50 -9.63
N LEU A 199 14.77 -16.06 -8.38
CA LEU A 199 15.56 -14.89 -8.05
C LEU A 199 17.07 -15.19 -8.15
N PRO A 200 17.83 -14.41 -8.92
CA PRO A 200 19.29 -14.50 -8.92
C PRO A 200 19.86 -13.95 -7.59
N PRO A 201 21.08 -14.34 -7.20
CA PRO A 201 21.80 -13.67 -6.10
C PRO A 201 22.00 -12.18 -6.44
N MET A 202 21.65 -11.31 -5.50
CA MET A 202 21.71 -9.85 -5.67
C MET A 202 22.52 -9.23 -4.54
N LYS A 203 23.84 -9.37 -4.65
CA LYS A 203 24.76 -8.74 -3.70
C LYS A 203 24.60 -7.22 -3.76
N THR A 204 24.64 -6.60 -2.61
CA THR A 204 24.63 -5.14 -2.47
C THR A 204 26.05 -4.72 -2.15
N ASP A 205 26.60 -3.80 -2.93
CA ASP A 205 27.87 -3.19 -2.61
C ASP A 205 27.76 -2.44 -1.28
N ALA A 206 28.83 -2.45 -0.50
CA ALA A 206 28.89 -1.76 0.77
C ALA A 206 28.56 -0.27 0.54
N ARG A 207 27.45 0.21 1.11
CA ARG A 207 27.10 1.63 1.07
C ARG A 207 28.22 2.43 1.72
N ALA A 208 28.58 3.59 1.12
CA ALA A 208 29.54 4.52 1.72
C ALA A 208 29.11 4.85 3.17
N PRO A 209 30.07 4.92 4.11
CA PRO A 209 29.79 5.29 5.50
C PRO A 209 29.03 6.61 5.54
N GLY A 210 27.83 6.64 6.13
CA GLY A 210 26.99 7.83 6.28
C GLY A 210 25.77 7.92 5.36
N SER A 211 25.55 7.00 4.40
CA SER A 211 24.35 7.02 3.53
C SER A 211 23.09 6.48 4.21
N GLY A 212 23.20 5.93 5.41
CA GLY A 212 22.09 5.33 6.18
C GLY A 212 21.49 6.23 7.27
N ASN A 213 21.76 7.53 7.26
CA ASN A 213 21.24 8.41 8.29
C ASN A 213 19.74 8.73 8.01
N VAL A 214 18.85 7.99 8.69
CA VAL A 214 17.40 8.17 8.65
C VAL A 214 16.98 9.64 8.88
N PHE A 215 17.73 10.37 9.72
CA PHE A 215 17.45 11.79 9.98
C PHE A 215 17.72 12.72 8.79
N LYS A 216 18.55 12.29 7.81
CA LYS A 216 18.73 13.09 6.58
C LYS A 216 17.46 13.14 5.75
N VAL A 217 16.65 12.08 5.79
CA VAL A 217 15.37 12.01 5.06
C VAL A 217 14.39 13.07 5.57
N PHE A 218 14.41 13.38 6.88
CA PHE A 218 13.56 14.44 7.45
C PHE A 218 13.97 15.86 7.05
N LYS A 219 15.17 16.06 6.49
CA LYS A 219 15.58 17.39 5.98
C LYS A 219 14.74 17.84 4.78
N VAL A 220 14.12 16.91 4.06
CA VAL A 220 13.24 17.24 2.92
C VAL A 220 12.00 18.03 3.34
N PHE A 221 11.57 17.91 4.61
CA PHE A 221 10.47 18.73 5.15
C PHE A 221 10.81 20.22 5.32
N LYS A 222 12.07 20.64 5.14
CA LYS A 222 12.42 22.06 5.05
C LYS A 222 11.88 22.72 3.78
N ASN A 223 11.60 21.92 2.73
CA ASN A 223 10.91 22.40 1.55
C ASN A 223 9.40 22.42 1.80
N PRO A 224 8.73 23.61 1.78
CA PRO A 224 7.30 23.71 2.05
C PRO A 224 6.44 22.87 1.10
N THR A 225 6.82 22.79 -0.18
CA THR A 225 6.10 21.96 -1.18
C THR A 225 6.10 20.49 -0.76
N VAL A 226 7.26 19.97 -0.33
CA VAL A 226 7.37 18.58 0.12
C VAL A 226 6.63 18.37 1.45
N ALA A 227 6.74 19.31 2.38
CA ALA A 227 6.07 19.22 3.68
C ALA A 227 4.54 19.18 3.54
N TYR A 228 3.96 20.15 2.83
CA TYR A 228 2.51 20.19 2.60
C TYR A 228 2.02 19.00 1.74
N GLY A 229 2.78 18.60 0.72
CA GLY A 229 2.41 17.46 -0.12
C GLY A 229 2.40 16.13 0.64
N MET A 230 3.43 15.88 1.45
CA MET A 230 3.48 14.68 2.30
C MET A 230 2.37 14.68 3.36
N ALA A 231 2.08 15.85 3.97
CA ALA A 231 0.97 15.98 4.92
C ALA A 231 -0.40 15.78 4.22
N GLY A 232 -0.57 16.30 2.99
CA GLY A 232 -1.77 16.09 2.18
C GLY A 232 -1.97 14.64 1.79
N CYS A 233 -0.90 13.95 1.37
CA CYS A 233 -0.89 12.51 1.12
C CYS A 233 -1.30 11.74 2.39
N GLY A 234 -0.69 12.06 3.53
CA GLY A 234 -1.02 11.43 4.80
C GLY A 234 -2.48 11.64 5.19
N ALA A 235 -2.99 12.86 5.12
CA ALA A 235 -4.39 13.16 5.43
C ALA A 235 -5.35 12.42 4.49
N PHE A 236 -5.04 12.28 3.20
CA PHE A 236 -5.82 11.49 2.27
C PHE A 236 -5.94 10.02 2.73
N PHE A 237 -4.82 9.33 2.98
CA PHE A 237 -4.84 7.93 3.41
C PHE A 237 -5.47 7.76 4.80
N MET A 238 -5.25 8.69 5.73
CA MET A 238 -5.87 8.67 7.05
C MET A 238 -7.41 8.76 6.94
N GLY A 239 -7.92 9.70 6.17
CA GLY A 239 -9.36 9.86 5.95
C GLY A 239 -9.98 8.67 5.22
N GLN A 240 -9.32 8.16 4.18
CA GLN A 240 -9.75 6.97 3.45
C GLN A 240 -9.88 5.75 4.37
N PHE A 241 -8.89 5.46 5.18
CA PHE A 241 -8.87 4.26 6.03
C PHE A 241 -9.68 4.41 7.31
N ALA A 242 -9.96 5.63 7.77
CA ALA A 242 -10.93 5.86 8.85
C ALA A 242 -12.31 5.29 8.51
N LEU A 243 -12.78 5.46 7.27
CA LEU A 243 -14.06 4.92 6.81
C LEU A 243 -13.93 3.46 6.32
N PHE A 244 -12.95 3.20 5.45
CA PHE A 244 -12.84 1.93 4.74
C PHE A 244 -12.65 0.73 5.67
N THR A 245 -11.93 0.90 6.78
CA THR A 245 -11.71 -0.16 7.78
C THR A 245 -13.03 -0.66 8.38
N TYR A 246 -14.01 0.24 8.58
CA TYR A 246 -15.28 -0.05 9.23
C TYR A 246 -16.46 -0.18 8.26
N LEU A 247 -16.15 -0.35 6.97
CA LEU A 247 -17.15 -0.47 5.91
C LEU A 247 -18.04 -1.71 6.08
N ARG A 248 -17.44 -2.85 6.48
CA ARG A 248 -18.19 -4.10 6.65
C ARG A 248 -19.26 -3.99 7.75
N PRO A 249 -18.94 -3.59 9.00
CA PRO A 249 -19.96 -3.39 10.03
C PRO A 249 -21.08 -2.44 9.59
N PHE A 250 -20.75 -1.35 8.88
CA PHE A 250 -21.76 -0.44 8.32
C PHE A 250 -22.70 -1.14 7.35
N LEU A 251 -22.16 -1.93 6.41
CA LEU A 251 -22.95 -2.66 5.42
C LEU A 251 -23.84 -3.72 6.07
N GLU A 252 -23.37 -4.40 7.11
CA GLU A 252 -24.12 -5.43 7.82
C GLU A 252 -25.20 -4.84 8.73
N THR A 253 -24.92 -3.75 9.46
CA THR A 253 -25.83 -3.20 10.47
C THR A 253 -26.78 -2.15 9.94
N VAL A 254 -26.36 -1.31 8.98
CA VAL A 254 -27.14 -0.17 8.46
C VAL A 254 -27.79 -0.52 7.13
N THR A 255 -27.02 -1.01 6.18
CA THR A 255 -27.53 -1.42 4.87
C THR A 255 -28.20 -2.80 4.92
N GLN A 256 -27.91 -3.59 5.96
CA GLN A 256 -28.48 -4.91 6.26
C GLN A 256 -28.28 -5.91 5.11
N VAL A 257 -27.10 -5.89 4.51
CA VAL A 257 -26.75 -6.81 3.42
C VAL A 257 -26.34 -8.19 3.95
N ASN A 258 -26.68 -9.25 3.21
CA ASN A 258 -26.15 -10.57 3.47
C ASN A 258 -24.70 -10.70 2.94
N VAL A 259 -24.00 -11.77 3.31
CA VAL A 259 -22.59 -11.98 2.95
C VAL A 259 -22.35 -12.01 1.43
N SER A 260 -23.29 -12.57 0.65
CA SER A 260 -23.16 -12.63 -0.80
C SER A 260 -23.20 -11.22 -1.41
N LEU A 261 -24.13 -10.39 -0.98
CA LEU A 261 -24.26 -9.00 -1.43
C LEU A 261 -23.09 -8.15 -0.91
N LEU A 262 -22.63 -8.38 0.33
CA LEU A 262 -21.42 -7.75 0.87
C LEU A 262 -20.21 -8.03 -0.03
N SER A 263 -19.99 -9.31 -0.38
CA SER A 263 -18.88 -9.70 -1.26
C SER A 263 -19.00 -9.07 -2.65
N LEU A 264 -20.22 -8.95 -3.18
CA LEU A 264 -20.48 -8.26 -4.45
C LEU A 264 -20.16 -6.76 -4.36
N LEU A 265 -20.55 -6.07 -3.27
CA LEU A 265 -20.25 -4.66 -3.07
C LEU A 265 -18.74 -4.43 -2.96
N LEU A 266 -18.02 -5.30 -2.26
CA LEU A 266 -16.55 -5.24 -2.20
C LEU A 266 -15.90 -5.49 -3.57
N LEU A 267 -16.50 -6.39 -4.39
CA LEU A 267 -16.05 -6.59 -5.76
C LEU A 267 -16.30 -5.35 -6.63
N VAL A 268 -17.45 -4.68 -6.49
CA VAL A 268 -17.75 -3.41 -7.18
C VAL A 268 -16.69 -2.36 -6.84
N ILE A 269 -16.34 -2.21 -5.56
CA ILE A 269 -15.27 -1.30 -5.12
C ILE A 269 -13.94 -1.66 -5.80
N GLY A 270 -13.57 -2.93 -5.79
CA GLY A 270 -12.31 -3.40 -6.37
C GLY A 270 -12.24 -3.18 -7.89
N VAL A 271 -13.28 -3.57 -8.62
CA VAL A 271 -13.35 -3.41 -10.09
C VAL A 271 -13.35 -1.92 -10.47
N ALA A 272 -14.17 -1.11 -9.80
CA ALA A 272 -14.17 0.34 -10.00
C ALA A 272 -12.80 0.94 -9.70
N GLY A 273 -12.14 0.45 -8.65
CA GLY A 273 -10.78 0.83 -8.29
C GLY A 273 -9.76 0.52 -9.38
N PHE A 274 -9.81 -0.65 -9.96
CA PHE A 274 -8.96 -1.01 -11.11
C PHE A 274 -9.19 -0.05 -12.29
N ILE A 275 -10.46 0.24 -12.61
CA ILE A 275 -10.80 1.22 -13.65
C ILE A 275 -10.20 2.59 -13.31
N GLY A 276 -10.33 3.03 -12.05
CA GLY A 276 -9.76 4.29 -11.57
C GLY A 276 -8.25 4.38 -11.77
N THR A 277 -7.53 3.30 -11.46
CA THR A 277 -6.07 3.21 -11.66
C THR A 277 -5.67 3.36 -13.14
N VAL A 278 -6.49 2.85 -14.06
CA VAL A 278 -6.23 3.01 -15.51
C VAL A 278 -6.58 4.44 -15.98
N VAL A 279 -7.73 4.94 -15.56
CA VAL A 279 -8.26 6.25 -16.00
C VAL A 279 -7.40 7.41 -15.49
N ILE A 280 -6.86 7.34 -14.29
CA ILE A 280 -6.09 8.44 -13.69
C ILE A 280 -4.88 8.82 -14.55
N GLY A 281 -4.25 7.88 -15.24
CA GLY A 281 -3.13 8.16 -16.13
C GLY A 281 -3.47 9.13 -17.27
N PHE A 282 -4.71 9.12 -17.75
CA PHE A 282 -5.18 10.09 -18.76
C PHE A 282 -5.48 11.45 -18.13
N VAL A 283 -6.01 11.47 -16.90
CA VAL A 283 -6.34 12.71 -16.19
C VAL A 283 -5.07 13.46 -15.81
N LEU A 284 -4.04 12.77 -15.36
CA LEU A 284 -2.74 13.34 -14.96
C LEU A 284 -2.02 14.05 -16.11
N LYS A 285 -2.28 13.68 -17.37
CA LYS A 285 -1.76 14.41 -18.54
C LYS A 285 -2.27 15.85 -18.64
N ARG A 286 -3.44 16.16 -18.05
CA ARG A 286 -4.06 17.49 -18.05
C ARG A 286 -3.65 18.35 -16.86
N GLY A 287 -3.08 17.76 -15.83
CA GLY A 287 -2.60 18.45 -14.63
C GLY A 287 -2.60 17.53 -13.41
N LEU A 288 -1.56 17.66 -12.62
CA LEU A 288 -1.33 16.78 -11.45
C LEU A 288 -2.19 17.19 -10.24
N TYR A 289 -2.27 18.49 -9.95
CA TYR A 289 -2.92 18.97 -8.72
C TYR A 289 -4.45 18.91 -8.76
N VAL A 290 -5.05 19.03 -9.96
CA VAL A 290 -6.52 18.99 -10.09
C VAL A 290 -7.09 17.69 -9.48
N PRO A 291 -6.69 16.48 -9.92
CA PRO A 291 -7.22 15.26 -9.32
C PRO A 291 -6.83 15.10 -7.84
N LEU A 292 -5.62 15.48 -7.43
CA LEU A 292 -5.16 15.40 -6.04
C LEU A 292 -5.96 16.29 -5.08
N ILE A 293 -6.59 17.36 -5.56
CA ILE A 293 -7.47 18.24 -4.77
C ILE A 293 -8.92 17.79 -4.88
N THR A 294 -9.40 17.49 -6.09
CA THR A 294 -10.82 17.20 -6.32
C THR A 294 -11.25 15.84 -5.81
N ILE A 295 -10.39 14.82 -5.90
CA ILE A 295 -10.72 13.46 -5.43
C ILE A 295 -11.03 13.43 -3.94
N PRO A 296 -10.18 13.94 -3.01
CA PRO A 296 -10.53 13.92 -1.59
C PRO A 296 -11.77 14.74 -1.25
N ILE A 297 -12.06 15.83 -1.99
CA ILE A 297 -13.33 16.58 -1.82
C ILE A 297 -14.52 15.69 -2.20
N LEU A 298 -14.48 15.03 -3.35
CA LEU A 298 -15.55 14.13 -3.78
C LEU A 298 -15.72 12.94 -2.83
N MET A 299 -14.63 12.36 -2.36
CA MET A 299 -14.69 11.29 -1.37
C MET A 299 -15.27 11.78 -0.03
N SER A 300 -14.98 13.00 0.39
CA SER A 300 -15.61 13.63 1.56
C SER A 300 -17.12 13.76 1.37
N VAL A 301 -17.58 14.19 0.21
CA VAL A 301 -19.02 14.25 -0.12
C VAL A 301 -19.65 12.87 -0.08
N ILE A 302 -18.98 11.85 -0.64
CA ILE A 302 -19.45 10.46 -0.60
C ILE A 302 -19.59 9.98 0.86
N ALA A 303 -18.58 10.21 1.70
CA ALA A 303 -18.59 9.80 3.11
C ALA A 303 -19.79 10.39 3.88
N VAL A 304 -20.08 11.67 3.68
CA VAL A 304 -21.25 12.33 4.32
C VAL A 304 -22.55 11.82 3.72
N THR A 305 -22.62 11.61 2.41
CA THR A 305 -23.84 11.15 1.71
C THR A 305 -24.20 9.71 2.05
N LEU A 306 -23.23 8.86 2.39
CA LEU A 306 -23.47 7.49 2.88
C LEU A 306 -24.26 7.48 4.20
N ILE A 307 -24.22 8.55 5.02
CA ILE A 307 -24.92 8.59 6.29
C ILE A 307 -26.45 8.50 6.10
N PRO A 308 -27.09 9.44 5.37
CA PRO A 308 -28.54 9.37 5.15
C PRO A 308 -28.96 8.28 4.14
N LEU A 309 -28.10 7.90 3.21
CA LEU A 309 -28.41 6.89 2.19
C LEU A 309 -28.05 5.47 2.62
N GLY A 310 -27.46 5.28 3.79
CA GLY A 310 -27.02 3.98 4.31
C GLY A 310 -28.04 2.84 4.25
N PRO A 311 -29.34 3.05 4.52
CA PRO A 311 -30.34 1.98 4.43
C PRO A 311 -30.65 1.47 3.01
N TRP A 312 -30.23 2.19 1.96
CA TRP A 312 -30.60 1.83 0.58
C TRP A 312 -29.41 1.23 -0.18
N VAL A 313 -29.51 -0.04 -0.52
CA VAL A 313 -28.44 -0.83 -1.17
C VAL A 313 -27.95 -0.20 -2.47
N VAL A 314 -28.85 0.24 -3.36
CA VAL A 314 -28.47 0.75 -4.69
C VAL A 314 -27.66 2.07 -4.59
N PRO A 315 -28.12 3.10 -3.87
CA PRO A 315 -27.30 4.30 -3.64
C PRO A 315 -25.95 3.97 -3.00
N VAL A 316 -25.92 3.10 -1.98
CA VAL A 316 -24.69 2.68 -1.33
C VAL A 316 -23.74 2.00 -2.31
N ALA A 317 -24.22 1.10 -3.17
CA ALA A 317 -23.41 0.42 -4.20
C ALA A 317 -22.77 1.43 -5.17
N VAL A 318 -23.53 2.42 -5.63
CA VAL A 318 -23.04 3.47 -6.54
C VAL A 318 -21.98 4.33 -5.85
N LEU A 319 -22.25 4.79 -4.62
CA LEU A 319 -21.32 5.63 -3.86
C LEU A 319 -20.02 4.88 -3.54
N LEU A 320 -20.11 3.59 -3.18
CA LEU A 320 -18.95 2.75 -2.91
C LEU A 320 -18.16 2.42 -4.18
N GLY A 321 -18.83 2.24 -5.32
CA GLY A 321 -18.15 2.12 -6.61
C GLY A 321 -17.35 3.38 -6.96
N LEU A 322 -17.95 4.57 -6.79
CA LEU A 322 -17.25 5.85 -6.96
C LEU A 322 -16.11 6.02 -5.96
N TRP A 323 -16.32 5.63 -4.71
CA TRP A 323 -15.25 5.61 -3.69
C TRP A 323 -14.07 4.75 -4.12
N GLY A 324 -14.34 3.50 -4.55
CA GLY A 324 -13.31 2.58 -5.02
C GLY A 324 -12.50 3.14 -6.19
N LEU A 325 -13.19 3.72 -7.19
CA LEU A 325 -12.59 4.35 -8.34
C LEU A 325 -11.59 5.45 -7.94
N MET A 326 -11.95 6.29 -6.99
CA MET A 326 -11.12 7.40 -6.52
C MET A 326 -10.01 6.94 -5.57
N ALA A 327 -10.32 6.02 -4.67
CA ALA A 327 -9.40 5.54 -3.64
C ALA A 327 -8.14 4.90 -4.21
N THR A 328 -8.25 4.13 -5.31
CA THR A 328 -7.12 3.47 -5.95
C THR A 328 -6.45 4.30 -7.05
N ALA A 329 -7.16 5.28 -7.60
CA ALA A 329 -6.59 6.25 -8.55
C ALA A 329 -5.59 7.19 -7.87
N THR A 330 -5.88 7.63 -6.66
CA THR A 330 -5.11 8.66 -5.94
C THR A 330 -3.67 8.26 -5.62
N PRO A 331 -3.36 7.01 -5.19
CA PRO A 331 -1.98 6.56 -5.02
C PRO A 331 -1.11 6.77 -6.25
N VAL A 332 -1.63 6.51 -7.45
CA VAL A 332 -0.89 6.73 -8.71
C VAL A 332 -0.54 8.22 -8.91
N ALA A 333 -1.47 9.10 -8.56
CA ALA A 333 -1.24 10.54 -8.61
C ALA A 333 -0.18 10.98 -7.58
N TRP A 334 -0.18 10.42 -6.36
CA TRP A 334 0.84 10.72 -5.35
C TRP A 334 2.22 10.21 -5.75
N TRP A 335 2.31 9.01 -6.36
CA TRP A 335 3.58 8.52 -6.91
C TRP A 335 4.11 9.42 -8.04
N SER A 336 3.22 9.93 -8.88
CA SER A 336 3.59 10.89 -9.93
C SER A 336 4.04 12.22 -9.35
N TRP A 337 3.41 12.66 -8.24
CA TRP A 337 3.78 13.89 -7.54
C TRP A 337 5.16 13.80 -6.91
N ILE A 338 5.49 12.71 -6.18
CA ILE A 338 6.80 12.60 -5.52
C ILE A 338 7.96 12.55 -6.53
N ALA A 339 7.73 11.91 -7.68
CA ALA A 339 8.72 11.88 -8.76
C ALA A 339 9.04 13.26 -9.32
N GLN A 340 8.05 14.17 -9.32
CA GLN A 340 8.22 15.57 -9.76
C GLN A 340 8.76 16.47 -8.64
N ALA A 341 8.31 16.27 -7.41
CA ALA A 341 8.71 17.09 -6.26
C ALA A 341 10.14 16.80 -5.79
N MET A 342 10.64 15.58 -6.00
CA MET A 342 11.96 15.12 -5.55
C MET A 342 12.73 14.35 -6.65
N PRO A 343 13.04 14.95 -7.80
CA PRO A 343 13.64 14.24 -8.94
C PRO A 343 15.05 13.73 -8.64
N HIS A 344 15.80 14.39 -7.77
CA HIS A 344 17.16 13.99 -7.40
C HIS A 344 17.22 12.98 -6.23
N ASP A 345 16.16 12.90 -5.43
CA ASP A 345 16.06 12.05 -4.23
C ASP A 345 14.82 11.12 -4.29
N ALA A 346 14.41 10.70 -5.48
CA ALA A 346 13.16 9.96 -5.69
C ALA A 346 13.08 8.65 -4.86
N GLU A 347 14.20 7.95 -4.66
CA GLU A 347 14.25 6.72 -3.84
C GLU A 347 14.00 7.04 -2.35
N ALA A 348 14.65 8.08 -1.82
CA ALA A 348 14.46 8.51 -0.43
C ALA A 348 13.05 9.08 -0.21
N GLY A 349 12.55 9.89 -1.16
CA GLY A 349 11.19 10.43 -1.16
C GLY A 349 10.12 9.34 -1.22
N GLY A 350 10.32 8.32 -2.05
CA GLY A 350 9.43 7.16 -2.15
C GLY A 350 9.36 6.37 -0.85
N GLY A 351 10.48 6.07 -0.23
CA GLY A 351 10.53 5.38 1.08
C GLY A 351 9.83 6.17 2.19
N LEU A 352 10.05 7.49 2.23
CA LEU A 352 9.36 8.38 3.17
C LEU A 352 7.85 8.40 2.93
N MET A 353 7.42 8.46 1.67
CA MET A 353 6.00 8.45 1.32
C MET A 353 5.33 7.14 1.75
N VAL A 354 5.97 5.98 1.58
CA VAL A 354 5.46 4.70 2.09
C VAL A 354 5.31 4.75 3.62
N ALA A 355 6.31 5.26 4.34
CA ALA A 355 6.23 5.39 5.79
C ALA A 355 5.07 6.29 6.22
N ILE A 356 4.86 7.44 5.55
CA ILE A 356 3.74 8.35 5.82
C ILE A 356 2.41 7.68 5.50
N ILE A 357 2.29 6.99 4.37
CA ILE A 357 1.07 6.26 4.00
C ILE A 357 0.72 5.22 5.07
N GLN A 358 1.66 4.39 5.47
CA GLN A 358 1.43 3.34 6.46
C GLN A 358 1.11 3.90 7.85
N PHE A 359 1.79 4.97 8.26
CA PHE A 359 1.48 5.69 9.49
C PHE A 359 0.05 6.27 9.46
N SER A 360 -0.34 6.85 8.33
CA SER A 360 -1.67 7.45 8.15
C SER A 360 -2.77 6.41 8.10
N ILE A 361 -2.53 5.25 7.48
CA ILE A 361 -3.45 4.09 7.53
C ILE A 361 -3.64 3.64 8.99
N ALA A 362 -2.56 3.53 9.75
CA ALA A 362 -2.62 3.17 11.16
C ALA A 362 -3.42 4.18 11.98
N LEU A 363 -3.15 5.48 11.83
CA LEU A 363 -3.89 6.54 12.53
C LEU A 363 -5.35 6.59 12.10
N GLY A 364 -5.65 6.45 10.80
CA GLY A 364 -7.00 6.44 10.26
C GLY A 364 -7.84 5.28 10.82
N SER A 365 -7.29 4.07 10.79
CA SER A 365 -7.95 2.88 11.36
C SER A 365 -8.16 3.03 12.87
N THR A 366 -7.19 3.59 13.61
CA THR A 366 -7.32 3.83 15.05
C THR A 366 -8.40 4.87 15.36
N LEU A 367 -8.33 6.04 14.72
CA LEU A 367 -9.32 7.11 14.90
C LEU A 367 -10.71 6.63 14.52
N GLY A 368 -10.83 5.97 13.37
CA GLY A 368 -12.08 5.40 12.89
C GLY A 368 -12.69 4.42 13.89
N GLY A 369 -11.86 3.53 14.49
CA GLY A 369 -12.31 2.56 15.47
C GLY A 369 -12.79 3.17 16.77
N MET A 370 -12.02 4.12 17.31
CA MET A 370 -12.43 4.83 18.53
C MET A 370 -13.77 5.54 18.37
N LEU A 371 -13.97 6.19 17.22
CA LEU A 371 -15.23 6.88 16.92
C LEU A 371 -16.35 5.89 16.61
N PHE A 372 -16.06 4.79 15.94
CA PHE A 372 -17.05 3.74 15.64
C PHE A 372 -17.58 3.12 16.94
N ASP A 373 -16.71 2.73 17.86
CA ASP A 373 -17.09 2.10 19.13
C ASP A 373 -17.79 3.07 20.08
N SER A 374 -17.41 4.37 20.08
CA SER A 374 -17.95 5.35 21.01
C SER A 374 -19.24 6.03 20.53
N SER A 375 -19.37 6.28 19.22
CA SER A 375 -20.39 7.17 18.66
C SER A 375 -21.02 6.63 17.37
N GLY A 376 -20.65 5.40 16.96
CA GLY A 376 -21.17 4.72 15.79
C GLY A 376 -20.61 5.23 14.45
N TYR A 377 -21.08 4.62 13.36
CA TYR A 377 -20.59 4.89 12.00
C TYR A 377 -20.72 6.36 11.53
N PRO A 378 -21.75 7.16 11.94
CA PRO A 378 -21.86 8.53 11.45
C PRO A 378 -20.66 9.40 11.86
N SER A 379 -20.17 9.25 13.10
CA SER A 379 -19.01 10.00 13.60
C SER A 379 -17.72 9.60 12.86
N THR A 380 -17.55 8.30 12.58
CA THR A 380 -16.44 7.78 11.79
C THR A 380 -16.44 8.35 10.37
N PHE A 381 -17.61 8.41 9.70
CA PHE A 381 -17.75 8.91 8.35
C PHE A 381 -17.56 10.43 8.27
N ILE A 382 -18.05 11.17 9.26
CA ILE A 382 -17.79 12.63 9.38
C ILE A 382 -16.30 12.89 9.60
N ALA A 383 -15.64 12.15 10.48
CA ALA A 383 -14.21 12.29 10.71
C ALA A 383 -13.40 11.99 9.44
N SER A 384 -13.76 10.93 8.72
CA SER A 384 -13.18 10.62 7.40
C SER A 384 -13.32 11.81 6.44
N ALA A 385 -14.54 12.39 6.33
CA ALA A 385 -14.81 13.52 5.46
C ALA A 385 -13.98 14.75 5.84
N VAL A 386 -13.90 15.09 7.13
CA VAL A 386 -13.11 16.23 7.63
C VAL A 386 -11.61 16.04 7.30
N VAL A 387 -11.06 14.85 7.56
CA VAL A 387 -9.65 14.58 7.30
C VAL A 387 -9.34 14.61 5.80
N LEU A 388 -10.25 14.12 4.95
CA LEU A 388 -10.13 14.23 3.48
C LEU A 388 -10.14 15.68 3.01
N LEU A 389 -10.98 16.55 3.58
CA LEU A 389 -10.99 18.00 3.27
C LEU A 389 -9.69 18.67 3.73
N ILE A 390 -9.14 18.30 4.87
CA ILE A 390 -7.81 18.76 5.31
C ILE A 390 -6.76 18.32 4.29
N GLY A 391 -6.82 17.09 3.79
CA GLY A 391 -5.94 16.58 2.74
C GLY A 391 -6.04 17.41 1.45
N ALA A 392 -7.25 17.73 1.00
CA ALA A 392 -7.48 18.59 -0.16
C ALA A 392 -6.89 19.99 0.03
N PHE A 393 -7.09 20.58 1.21
CA PHE A 393 -6.56 21.91 1.55
C PHE A 393 -5.02 21.92 1.58
N LEU A 394 -4.39 20.93 2.22
CA LEU A 394 -2.93 20.78 2.24
C LEU A 394 -2.36 20.59 0.83
N THR A 395 -3.05 19.84 -0.01
CA THR A 395 -2.67 19.66 -1.42
C THR A 395 -2.80 20.96 -2.22
N PHE A 396 -3.82 21.77 -1.93
CA PHE A 396 -3.95 23.12 -2.51
C PHE A 396 -2.78 24.02 -2.08
N LEU A 397 -2.38 23.99 -0.79
CA LEU A 397 -1.19 24.72 -0.33
C LEU A 397 0.09 24.24 -1.02
N THR A 398 0.20 22.93 -1.27
CA THR A 398 1.32 22.35 -2.03
C THR A 398 1.40 22.95 -3.44
N SER A 399 0.27 23.04 -4.15
CA SER A 399 0.22 23.62 -5.51
C SER A 399 0.63 25.09 -5.52
N ARG A 400 0.22 25.85 -4.50
CA ARG A 400 0.62 27.27 -4.33
C ARG A 400 2.10 27.41 -4.03
N ALA A 401 2.63 26.59 -3.10
CA ALA A 401 4.05 26.60 -2.75
C ALA A 401 4.94 26.28 -3.96
N GLN A 402 4.53 25.32 -4.78
CA GLN A 402 5.26 24.98 -6.01
C GLN A 402 5.22 26.12 -7.05
N ALA A 403 4.09 26.76 -7.23
CA ALA A 403 3.97 27.90 -8.14
C ALA A 403 4.90 29.07 -7.76
N LEU A 404 5.08 29.32 -6.45
CA LEU A 404 5.98 30.34 -5.93
C LEU A 404 7.48 29.98 -6.05
N GLN A 405 7.82 28.71 -6.18
CA GLN A 405 9.21 28.25 -6.39
C GLN A 405 9.60 28.23 -7.87
N GLY A 406 8.63 28.23 -8.77
CA GLY A 406 8.86 28.25 -10.22
C GLY A 406 8.74 29.64 -10.87
N ALA A 407 8.34 30.66 -10.10
CA ALA A 407 8.32 32.08 -10.47
C ALA A 407 9.58 32.79 -9.97
#